data_cf232687e90d823b7953cd26d35bfb9c
#
_entry.id   cf232687e90d823b7953cd26d35bfb9c
#
_cell.length_a   1.000
_cell.length_b   1.000
_cell.length_c   1.000
_cell.angle_alpha   90.00
_cell.angle_beta   90.00
_cell.angle_gamma   90.00
#
_symmetry.space_group_name_H-M   'P 1'
#
loop_
_entity.id
_entity.type
_entity.pdbx_description
1 polymer ?
#
loop_
_entity_poly.entity_id
_entity_poly.type
_entity_poly.pdbx_seq_one_letter_code
_entity_poly.pdbx_strand_id
1 'polypeptide(L)' 'MNNEETSSIHDVAKKMIIDGETFDIIMEKTHLRLKDLKRIQRDEIDPKF' A
#
# COMPACT_ATOMS: atom_id res chain seq x y z
N MET A 1 -18.12 -7.87 6.56
CA MET A 1 -17.80 -7.81 6.42
C MET A 1 -17.42 -7.77 5.49
N ASN A 2 -17.30 -7.55 5.08
CA ASN A 2 -17.03 -7.53 4.29
C ASN A 2 -16.65 -6.71 3.40
N ASN A 3 -16.59 -5.81 3.32
CA ASN A 3 -16.19 -4.97 2.49
C ASN A 3 -14.83 -4.77 2.60
N GLU A 4 -14.22 -5.42 3.28
CA GLU A 4 -12.92 -5.26 3.43
C GLU A 4 -12.30 -5.51 2.15
N GLU A 5 -12.84 -6.11 1.22
CA GLU A 5 -12.26 -6.30 0.04
C GLU A 5 -11.93 -5.12 -0.68
N THR A 6 -12.72 -4.14 -0.70
CA THR A 6 -12.47 -2.98 -1.45
C THR A 6 -11.39 -2.20 -0.89
N SER A 7 -11.31 -2.05 0.37
CA SER A 7 -10.31 -1.22 0.91
C SER A 7 -9.11 -2.03 1.13
N SER A 8 -9.17 -3.30 1.00
CA SER A 8 -8.08 -4.11 1.42
C SER A 8 -6.86 -3.95 0.57
N ILE A 9 -6.97 -3.56 -0.67
CA ILE A 9 -5.80 -3.41 -1.51
C ILE A 9 -4.91 -2.33 -0.97
N HIS A 10 -5.45 -1.20 -0.58
CA HIS A 10 -4.66 -0.14 -0.03
C HIS A 10 -4.14 -0.54 1.35
N ASP A 11 -4.92 -1.21 2.13
CA ASP A 11 -4.49 -1.65 3.45
C ASP A 11 -3.37 -2.66 3.34
N VAL A 12 -3.46 -3.57 2.39
CA VAL A 12 -2.44 -4.56 2.20
C VAL A 12 -1.15 -3.88 1.78
N ALA A 13 -1.23 -2.95 0.84
CA ALA A 13 -0.05 -2.25 0.38
C ALA A 13 0.58 -1.48 1.53
N LYS A 14 -0.24 -0.82 2.33
CA LYS A 14 0.27 -0.05 3.43
C LYS A 14 1.00 -0.95 4.42
N LYS A 15 0.41 -2.08 4.75
CA LYS A 15 1.01 -2.98 5.65
C LYS A 15 2.29 -3.53 5.09
N MET A 16 2.37 -3.83 3.81
CA MET A 16 3.57 -4.36 3.21
C MET A 16 4.67 -3.31 3.24
N ILE A 17 4.33 -2.05 3.06
CA ILE A 17 5.32 -1.00 3.12
C ILE A 17 5.86 -0.91 4.55
N ILE A 18 4.99 -0.98 5.52
CA ILE A 18 5.40 -0.91 6.90
C ILE A 18 6.29 -2.10 7.26
N ASP A 19 5.98 -3.25 6.69
CA ASP A 19 6.75 -4.44 6.96
C ASP A 19 8.10 -4.42 6.28
N GLY A 20 8.34 -3.49 5.39
CA GLY A 20 9.62 -3.42 4.73
C GLY A 20 9.70 -4.16 3.41
N GLU A 21 8.58 -4.53 2.83
CA GLU A 21 8.61 -5.24 1.57
C GLU A 21 9.01 -4.28 0.48
N THR A 22 9.59 -4.79 -0.58
CA THR A 22 10.00 -3.91 -1.66
C THR A 22 8.79 -3.53 -2.49
N PHE A 23 8.87 -2.41 -3.15
CA PHE A 23 7.77 -1.96 -3.97
C PHE A 23 7.52 -2.95 -5.11
N ASP A 24 8.54 -3.58 -5.61
CA ASP A 24 8.38 -4.56 -6.67
C ASP A 24 7.44 -5.67 -6.23
N ILE A 25 7.65 -6.19 -5.05
CA ILE A 25 6.82 -7.24 -4.54
C ILE A 25 5.43 -6.75 -4.27
N ILE A 26 5.32 -5.55 -3.72
CA ILE A 26 4.03 -4.99 -3.40
C ILE A 26 3.23 -4.77 -4.67
N MET A 27 3.87 -4.25 -5.71
CA MET A 27 3.18 -4.01 -6.95
C MET A 27 2.69 -5.32 -7.54
N GLU A 28 3.49 -6.35 -7.43
CA GLU A 28 3.12 -7.61 -7.97
C GLU A 28 1.93 -8.22 -7.24
N LYS A 29 1.88 -8.10 -5.96
CA LYS A 29 0.81 -8.66 -5.18
C LYS A 29 -0.45 -7.83 -5.16
N THR A 30 -0.33 -6.52 -5.19
CA THR A 30 -1.49 -5.67 -5.12
C THR A 30 -1.92 -5.13 -6.47
N HIS A 31 -1.05 -5.26 -7.46
CA HIS A 31 -1.32 -4.74 -8.79
C HIS A 31 -1.42 -3.22 -8.79
N LEU A 32 -0.90 -2.58 -7.79
CA LEU A 32 -0.88 -1.13 -7.78
C LEU A 32 0.36 -0.65 -8.50
N ARG A 33 0.41 0.61 -8.84
CA ARG A 33 1.54 1.16 -9.53
C ARG A 33 2.47 1.83 -8.56
N LEU A 34 3.69 2.09 -8.98
CA LEU A 34 4.67 2.72 -8.13
C LEU A 34 4.15 4.06 -7.64
N LYS A 35 3.46 4.84 -8.47
CA LYS A 35 2.92 6.07 -8.08
C LYS A 35 1.97 5.89 -6.95
N ASP A 36 1.15 4.84 -6.96
CA ASP A 36 0.19 4.59 -5.92
C ASP A 36 0.89 4.26 -4.62
N LEU A 37 1.93 3.49 -4.67
CA LEU A 37 2.64 3.11 -3.48
C LEU A 37 3.33 4.30 -2.84
N LYS A 38 3.89 5.16 -3.65
CA LYS A 38 4.55 6.33 -3.14
C LYS A 38 3.54 7.26 -2.50
N ARG A 39 2.34 7.34 -3.06
CA ARG A 39 1.33 8.17 -2.49
C ARG A 39 0.87 7.62 -1.17
N ILE A 40 0.70 6.31 -1.06
CA ILE A 40 0.29 5.69 0.16
C ILE A 40 1.36 5.93 1.23
N GLN A 41 2.59 5.77 0.88
CA GLN A 41 3.66 5.96 1.82
C GLN A 41 3.68 7.40 2.33
N ARG A 42 3.49 8.34 1.44
CA ARG A 42 3.53 9.72 1.84
C ARG A 42 2.32 10.12 2.65
N ASP A 43 1.13 9.73 2.23
CA ASP A 43 -0.08 10.15 2.90
C ASP A 43 -0.47 9.30 4.09
N GLU A 44 -0.27 8.03 4.01
CA GLU A 44 -0.73 7.16 5.06
C GLU A 44 0.33 6.80 6.08
N ILE A 45 1.55 6.67 5.67
CA ILE A 45 2.58 6.25 6.57
C ILE A 45 3.43 7.40 7.05
N ASP A 46 3.68 8.34 6.18
CA ASP A 46 4.53 9.45 6.53
C ASP A 46 3.82 10.74 6.27
N PRO A 47 2.73 11.01 6.90
CA PRO A 47 1.93 12.20 6.64
C PRO A 47 2.56 13.46 7.11
N LYS A 48 3.67 13.44 7.79
CA LYS A 48 4.23 14.59 8.30
C LYS A 48 4.93 15.34 7.34
N PHE A 49 5.12 14.97 6.24
CA PHE A 49 5.77 15.73 5.36
C PHE A 49 4.99 16.61 4.78
#